data_d9e2ac948705398a2c7d056a087f3e0a
#
_entry.id   d9e2ac948705398a2c7d056a087f3e0a
#
_cell.length_a   1.000
_cell.length_b   1.000
_cell.length_c   1.000
_cell.angle_alpha   90.00
_cell.angle_beta   90.00
_cell.angle_gamma   90.00
#
_symmetry.space_group_name_H-M   'P 1'
#
loop_
_entity.id
_entity.type
_entity.pdbx_description
1 polymer ?
#
loop_
_entity_poly.entity_id
_entity_poly.type
_entity_poly.pdbx_seq_one_letter_code
_entity_poly.pdbx_strand_id
1 'polypeptide(L)'
;MAILTQSGRAAIAQSVKDQVIHIAWGQGQLEAGHDDFSPEDPMQTTLKSEVGRRIVDGVVFCVGDDDGELVTPTGRFSASEEPTNNLFIETTYDFEDASDHTIRELGLFVGTKTDPDLPVGQKYFLPADIVDPGILLLLEHSVPLIRTPATREKFCFVVTF
;
A
#
# COMPACT_ATOMS: atom_id res chain seq x y z
N MET A 1 31.66 11.64 -5.47
CA MET A 1 30.26 11.22 -5.65
C MET A 1 29.62 11.08 -4.27
N ALA A 2 28.46 11.71 -4.00
CA ALA A 2 27.74 11.54 -2.74
C ALA A 2 27.01 10.18 -2.73
N ILE A 3 26.89 9.57 -1.55
CA ILE A 3 26.12 8.34 -1.34
C ILE A 3 25.09 8.56 -0.24
N LEU A 4 23.96 7.89 -0.34
CA LEU A 4 22.95 7.86 0.72
C LEU A 4 23.38 6.82 1.76
N THR A 5 23.62 7.28 2.99
CA THR A 5 24.07 6.41 4.09
C THR A 5 22.91 5.59 4.66
N GLN A 6 23.20 4.53 5.43
CA GLN A 6 22.16 3.75 6.10
C GLN A 6 21.32 4.59 7.07
N SER A 7 21.96 5.47 7.84
CA SER A 7 21.22 6.39 8.72
C SER A 7 20.34 7.37 7.94
N GLY A 8 20.79 7.81 6.75
CA GLY A 8 19.98 8.63 5.85
C GLY A 8 18.75 7.89 5.32
N ARG A 9 18.92 6.61 4.95
CA ARG A 9 17.82 5.74 4.52
C ARG A 9 16.82 5.48 5.65
N ALA A 10 17.30 5.20 6.86
CA ALA A 10 16.48 5.03 8.05
C ALA A 10 15.67 6.30 8.38
N ALA A 11 16.30 7.48 8.22
CA ALA A 11 15.60 8.76 8.41
C ALA A 11 14.48 8.99 7.37
N ILE A 12 14.67 8.57 6.10
CA ILE A 12 13.63 8.60 5.09
C ILE A 12 12.49 7.64 5.47
N ALA A 13 12.82 6.41 5.85
CA ALA A 13 11.84 5.42 6.32
C ALA A 13 11.03 5.96 7.50
N GLN A 14 11.68 6.59 8.48
CA GLN A 14 11.01 7.24 9.61
C GLN A 14 10.04 8.33 9.14
N SER A 15 10.46 9.18 8.22
CA SER A 15 9.62 10.27 7.72
C SER A 15 8.37 9.78 6.97
N VAL A 16 8.45 8.61 6.34
CA VAL A 16 7.31 7.93 5.72
C VAL A 16 6.41 7.29 6.78
N LYS A 17 7.01 6.59 7.76
CA LYS A 17 6.28 5.93 8.86
C LYS A 17 5.45 6.91 9.68
N ASP A 18 5.91 8.15 9.84
CA ASP A 18 5.23 9.20 10.63
C ASP A 18 4.02 9.81 9.91
N GLN A 19 3.78 9.46 8.65
CA GLN A 19 2.64 9.93 7.88
C GLN A 19 1.47 8.96 7.93
N VAL A 20 0.29 9.46 7.57
CA VAL A 20 -0.87 8.59 7.35
C VAL A 20 -0.64 7.80 6.06
N ILE A 21 -0.72 6.48 6.15
CA ILE A 21 -0.48 5.57 5.03
C ILE A 21 -1.77 4.83 4.68
N HIS A 22 -2.09 4.80 3.39
CA HIS A 22 -3.20 4.04 2.84
C HIS A 22 -2.72 3.09 1.75
N ILE A 23 -3.35 1.93 1.65
CA ILE A 23 -3.29 1.09 0.47
C ILE A 23 -4.57 1.29 -0.32
N ALA A 24 -4.44 1.64 -1.59
CA ALA A 24 -5.54 1.83 -2.52
C ALA A 24 -5.61 0.68 -3.51
N TRP A 25 -6.81 0.35 -3.93
CA TRP A 25 -7.10 -0.64 -4.97
C TRP A 25 -7.72 0.00 -6.20
N GLY A 26 -7.21 -0.40 -7.37
CA GLY A 26 -7.73 0.02 -8.67
C GLY A 26 -8.08 -1.16 -9.56
N GLN A 27 -9.00 -0.93 -10.48
CA GLN A 27 -9.39 -1.94 -11.47
C GLN A 27 -8.40 -1.99 -12.65
N GLY A 28 -7.48 -1.03 -12.74
CA GLY A 28 -6.59 -0.87 -13.86
C GLY A 28 -7.32 -0.43 -15.13
N GLN A 29 -6.57 -0.27 -16.20
CA GLN A 29 -7.11 -0.03 -17.53
C GLN A 29 -6.77 -1.25 -18.39
N LEU A 30 -7.79 -2.00 -18.74
CA LEU A 30 -7.67 -3.03 -19.77
C LEU A 30 -7.74 -2.35 -21.13
N GLU A 31 -6.70 -2.43 -21.94
CA GLU A 31 -6.82 -2.17 -23.36
C GLU A 31 -7.69 -3.25 -23.97
N ALA A 32 -8.64 -2.83 -24.82
CA ALA A 32 -9.58 -3.76 -25.43
C ALA A 32 -8.82 -4.87 -26.22
N GLY A 33 -8.87 -6.09 -25.71
CA GLY A 33 -8.35 -7.28 -26.36
C GLY A 33 -7.02 -7.84 -25.86
N HIS A 34 -6.43 -7.27 -24.80
CA HIS A 34 -5.23 -7.81 -24.16
C HIS A 34 -5.43 -7.94 -22.66
N ASP A 35 -5.18 -9.14 -22.12
CA ASP A 35 -5.05 -9.39 -20.68
C ASP A 35 -3.65 -9.02 -20.16
N ASP A 36 -2.80 -8.44 -21.03
CA ASP A 36 -1.43 -8.07 -20.68
C ASP A 36 -1.43 -6.75 -19.89
N PHE A 37 -0.89 -6.83 -18.68
CA PHE A 37 -0.65 -5.67 -17.85
C PHE A 37 0.48 -4.84 -18.46
N SER A 38 0.23 -3.56 -18.67
CA SER A 38 1.33 -2.63 -18.95
C SER A 38 2.29 -2.64 -17.76
N PRO A 39 3.61 -2.55 -17.97
CA PRO A 39 4.54 -2.34 -16.87
C PRO A 39 4.16 -1.12 -16.05
N GLU A 40 4.49 -1.12 -14.78
CA GLU A 40 4.30 0.03 -13.89
C GLU A 40 5.05 1.23 -14.44
N ASP A 41 4.35 2.37 -14.52
CA ASP A 41 4.92 3.63 -14.98
C ASP A 41 5.41 4.45 -13.76
N PRO A 42 6.72 4.70 -13.63
CA PRO A 42 7.26 5.49 -12.53
C PRO A 42 6.79 6.95 -12.53
N MET A 43 6.16 7.41 -13.60
CA MET A 43 5.56 8.75 -13.67
C MET A 43 4.09 8.77 -13.22
N GLN A 44 3.50 7.60 -12.95
CA GLN A 44 2.12 7.51 -12.48
C GLN A 44 1.98 8.08 -11.07
N THR A 45 0.98 8.91 -10.85
CA THR A 45 0.71 9.57 -9.56
C THR A 45 -0.62 9.17 -8.96
N THR A 46 -1.44 8.43 -9.69
CA THR A 46 -2.76 7.97 -9.27
C THR A 46 -3.00 6.56 -9.81
N LEU A 47 -3.90 5.80 -9.18
CA LEU A 47 -4.38 4.54 -9.76
C LEU A 47 -5.33 4.81 -10.93
N LYS A 48 -5.39 3.86 -11.85
CA LYS A 48 -6.39 3.83 -12.92
C LYS A 48 -7.65 3.17 -12.37
N SER A 49 -8.77 3.91 -12.39
CA SER A 49 -10.06 3.41 -11.86
C SER A 49 -9.96 2.94 -10.40
N GLU A 50 -9.48 3.81 -9.50
CA GLU A 50 -9.46 3.53 -8.07
C GLU A 50 -10.88 3.21 -7.58
N VAL A 51 -11.02 2.09 -6.85
CA VAL A 51 -12.30 1.68 -6.25
C VAL A 51 -12.41 2.08 -4.79
N GLY A 52 -11.30 2.27 -4.13
CA GLY A 52 -11.21 2.73 -2.74
C GLY A 52 -9.85 2.46 -2.14
N ARG A 53 -9.65 2.97 -0.94
CA ARG A 53 -8.42 2.81 -0.18
C ARG A 53 -8.69 2.56 1.29
N ARG A 54 -7.74 1.89 1.94
CA ARG A 54 -7.83 1.58 3.35
C ARG A 54 -6.60 2.07 4.08
N ILE A 55 -6.81 2.66 5.27
CA ILE A 55 -5.71 2.96 6.17
C ILE A 55 -5.04 1.65 6.59
N VAL A 56 -3.70 1.63 6.60
CA VAL A 56 -2.94 0.44 6.99
C VAL A 56 -3.18 0.06 8.44
N ASP A 57 -3.16 -1.23 8.74
CA ASP A 57 -3.35 -1.74 10.09
C ASP A 57 -2.10 -1.60 10.94
N GLY A 58 -0.90 -1.68 10.32
CA GLY A 58 0.37 -1.55 11.01
C GLY A 58 1.51 -1.14 10.10
N VAL A 59 2.46 -0.39 10.68
CA VAL A 59 3.74 -0.02 10.08
C VAL A 59 4.83 -0.18 11.12
N VAL A 60 5.80 -1.06 10.88
CA VAL A 60 6.92 -1.28 11.78
C VAL A 60 8.25 -1.29 11.02
N PHE A 61 9.33 -0.88 11.68
CA PHE A 61 10.67 -1.11 11.15
C PHE A 61 10.99 -2.61 11.20
N CYS A 62 11.73 -3.09 10.22
CA CYS A 62 12.12 -4.49 10.19
C CYS A 62 13.54 -4.69 9.63
N VAL A 63 14.06 -5.87 9.89
CA VAL A 63 15.33 -6.36 9.34
C VAL A 63 15.12 -7.72 8.71
N GLY A 64 15.85 -8.03 7.63
CA GLY A 64 15.82 -9.37 7.02
C GLY A 64 16.30 -10.41 8.03
N ASP A 65 15.52 -11.49 8.18
CA ASP A 65 15.78 -12.56 9.13
C ASP A 65 15.06 -13.83 8.65
N ASP A 66 15.82 -14.87 8.31
CA ASP A 66 15.27 -16.12 7.78
C ASP A 66 14.33 -16.83 8.76
N ASP A 67 14.50 -16.57 10.06
CA ASP A 67 13.66 -17.09 11.15
C ASP A 67 12.61 -16.07 11.63
N GLY A 68 12.53 -14.89 10.97
CA GLY A 68 11.67 -13.77 11.37
C GLY A 68 10.18 -14.10 11.35
N GLU A 69 9.43 -13.43 12.22
CA GLU A 69 7.97 -13.60 12.40
C GLU A 69 7.15 -12.90 11.32
N LEU A 70 7.72 -11.88 10.65
CA LEU A 70 7.03 -11.12 9.59
C LEU A 70 7.28 -11.79 8.24
N VAL A 71 6.23 -12.42 7.70
CA VAL A 71 6.33 -13.18 6.46
C VAL A 71 5.73 -12.40 5.31
N THR A 72 6.48 -12.24 4.23
CA THR A 72 6.04 -11.61 2.98
C THR A 72 6.33 -12.52 1.78
N PRO A 73 5.75 -12.25 0.61
CA PRO A 73 6.10 -12.98 -0.60
C PRO A 73 7.60 -12.90 -0.97
N THR A 74 8.30 -11.88 -0.52
CA THR A 74 9.72 -11.63 -0.85
C THR A 74 10.69 -12.15 0.20
N GLY A 75 10.21 -12.63 1.36
CA GLY A 75 11.09 -13.15 2.43
C GLY A 75 10.51 -13.01 3.82
N ARG A 76 11.37 -13.25 4.81
CA ARG A 76 11.03 -13.15 6.22
C ARG A 76 11.83 -12.05 6.88
N PHE A 77 11.22 -11.43 7.89
CA PHE A 77 11.79 -10.29 8.59
C PHE A 77 11.43 -10.37 10.08
N SER A 78 12.28 -9.78 10.91
CA SER A 78 11.98 -9.52 12.32
C SER A 78 11.69 -8.05 12.54
N ALA A 79 10.73 -7.74 13.41
CA ALA A 79 10.45 -6.36 13.81
C ALA A 79 11.65 -5.73 14.50
N SER A 80 11.85 -4.41 14.33
CA SER A 80 12.89 -3.64 14.96
C SER A 80 12.30 -2.45 15.72
N GLU A 81 12.74 -2.23 16.95
CA GLU A 81 12.40 -1.02 17.71
C GLU A 81 13.21 0.19 17.22
N GLU A 82 14.40 -0.06 16.70
CA GLU A 82 15.29 0.99 16.15
C GLU A 82 14.95 1.26 14.68
N PRO A 83 15.07 2.52 14.23
CA PRO A 83 14.84 2.87 12.83
C PRO A 83 15.79 2.12 11.89
N THR A 84 15.22 1.47 10.89
CA THR A 84 15.93 0.81 9.80
C THR A 84 15.53 1.43 8.45
N ASN A 85 16.19 1.02 7.39
CA ASN A 85 15.79 1.41 6.03
C ASN A 85 14.62 0.59 5.48
N ASN A 86 14.04 -0.32 6.25
CA ASN A 86 12.93 -1.15 5.83
C ASN A 86 11.70 -0.87 6.69
N LEU A 87 10.55 -0.73 6.02
CA LEU A 87 9.24 -0.68 6.66
C LEU A 87 8.43 -1.89 6.25
N PHE A 88 8.01 -2.69 7.23
CA PHE A 88 6.95 -3.67 7.04
C PHE A 88 5.60 -2.98 7.22
N ILE A 89 4.72 -3.13 6.24
CA ILE A 89 3.40 -2.51 6.18
C ILE A 89 2.38 -3.60 5.96
N GLU A 90 1.32 -3.61 6.75
CA GLU A 90 0.23 -4.55 6.59
C GLU A 90 -1.15 -3.87 6.59
N THR A 91 -2.06 -4.44 5.82
CA THR A 91 -3.45 -4.04 5.79
C THR A 91 -4.35 -5.23 5.52
N THR A 92 -5.56 -5.19 6.07
CA THR A 92 -6.58 -6.21 5.83
C THR A 92 -7.82 -5.55 5.26
N TYR A 93 -8.14 -5.83 4.02
CA TYR A 93 -9.42 -5.47 3.41
C TYR A 93 -10.51 -6.38 3.95
N ASP A 94 -11.58 -5.77 4.48
CA ASP A 94 -12.69 -6.49 5.08
C ASP A 94 -13.67 -7.02 4.01
N PHE A 95 -14.66 -7.77 4.42
CA PHE A 95 -15.62 -8.45 3.54
C PHE A 95 -16.29 -7.49 2.54
N GLU A 96 -16.70 -6.31 3.02
CA GLU A 96 -17.42 -5.33 2.19
C GLU A 96 -16.51 -4.40 1.40
N ASP A 97 -15.20 -4.35 1.74
CA ASP A 97 -14.25 -3.45 1.11
C ASP A 97 -14.05 -3.84 -0.36
N ALA A 98 -14.33 -2.93 -1.28
CA ALA A 98 -14.23 -3.13 -2.73
C ALA A 98 -14.95 -4.39 -3.24
N SER A 99 -16.01 -4.86 -2.55
CA SER A 99 -16.80 -6.01 -3.00
C SER A 99 -17.36 -5.77 -4.42
N ASP A 100 -17.49 -6.87 -5.18
CA ASP A 100 -17.96 -6.87 -6.57
C ASP A 100 -17.08 -6.14 -7.59
N HIS A 101 -15.81 -5.87 -7.22
CA HIS A 101 -14.81 -5.32 -8.12
C HIS A 101 -13.70 -6.34 -8.45
N THR A 102 -13.09 -6.16 -9.60
CA THR A 102 -11.89 -6.90 -9.98
C THR A 102 -10.69 -5.99 -9.85
N ILE A 103 -9.82 -6.29 -8.89
CA ILE A 103 -8.64 -5.50 -8.56
C ILE A 103 -7.46 -5.95 -9.43
N ARG A 104 -6.74 -5.00 -10.00
CA ARG A 104 -5.56 -5.23 -10.85
C ARG A 104 -4.40 -4.30 -10.52
N GLU A 105 -4.65 -3.28 -9.69
CA GLU A 105 -3.64 -2.33 -9.25
C GLU A 105 -3.70 -2.17 -7.74
N LEU A 106 -2.52 -2.11 -7.11
CA LEU A 106 -2.36 -1.68 -5.73
C LEU A 106 -1.48 -0.43 -5.70
N GLY A 107 -1.84 0.52 -4.86
CA GLY A 107 -1.05 1.72 -4.63
C GLY A 107 -0.87 1.99 -3.16
N LEU A 108 0.38 2.21 -2.72
CA LEU A 108 0.68 2.72 -1.40
C LEU A 108 0.74 4.23 -1.46
N PHE A 109 -0.13 4.89 -0.71
CA PHE A 109 -0.19 6.35 -0.62
C PHE A 109 0.23 6.84 0.75
N VAL A 110 1.00 7.94 0.78
CA VAL A 110 1.43 8.61 2.01
C VAL A 110 0.89 10.03 2.06
N GLY A 111 0.47 10.48 3.25
CA GLY A 111 -0.05 11.81 3.46
C GLY A 111 -1.47 12.05 2.93
N THR A 112 -2.25 11.00 2.69
CA THR A 112 -3.66 11.10 2.29
C THR A 112 -4.47 11.87 3.35
N LYS A 113 -5.36 12.77 2.88
CA LYS A 113 -6.36 13.45 3.72
C LYS A 113 -7.75 13.04 3.28
N THR A 114 -8.54 12.60 4.24
CA THR A 114 -9.95 12.22 4.06
C THR A 114 -10.86 13.37 4.48
N ASP A 115 -12.12 13.31 4.07
CA ASP A 115 -13.13 14.27 4.48
C ASP A 115 -13.27 14.23 6.03
N PRO A 116 -13.13 15.39 6.71
CA PRO A 116 -13.21 15.46 8.17
C PRO A 116 -14.61 15.16 8.74
N ASP A 117 -15.65 15.22 7.92
CA ASP A 117 -17.04 14.94 8.33
C ASP A 117 -17.40 13.46 8.31
N LEU A 118 -16.46 12.58 7.91
CA LEU A 118 -16.65 11.13 7.93
C LEU A 118 -16.71 10.57 9.34
N PRO A 119 -17.38 9.41 9.53
CA PRO A 119 -17.48 8.76 10.83
C PRO A 119 -16.10 8.46 11.45
N VAL A 120 -15.96 8.80 12.73
CA VAL A 120 -14.75 8.49 13.50
C VAL A 120 -14.50 6.98 13.50
N GLY A 121 -13.27 6.58 13.14
CA GLY A 121 -12.87 5.15 13.10
C GLY A 121 -13.14 4.46 11.77
N GLN A 122 -13.66 5.17 10.76
CA GLN A 122 -13.75 4.63 9.41
C GLN A 122 -12.34 4.29 8.90
N LYS A 123 -12.18 3.11 8.32
CA LYS A 123 -10.89 2.62 7.83
C LYS A 123 -10.84 2.48 6.31
N TYR A 124 -11.97 2.26 5.66
CA TYR A 124 -12.10 2.15 4.22
C TYR A 124 -12.77 3.41 3.67
N PHE A 125 -12.22 3.95 2.59
CA PHE A 125 -12.62 5.22 1.99
C PHE A 125 -12.85 5.03 0.50
N LEU A 126 -13.96 5.55 0.01
CA LEU A 126 -14.23 5.65 -1.42
C LEU A 126 -13.45 6.83 -2.02
N PRO A 127 -13.24 6.89 -3.35
CA PRO A 127 -12.58 8.03 -3.98
C PRO A 127 -13.22 9.38 -3.65
N ALA A 128 -14.55 9.42 -3.45
CA ALA A 128 -15.29 10.62 -3.07
C ALA A 128 -14.98 11.11 -1.63
N ASP A 129 -14.48 10.22 -0.78
CA ASP A 129 -14.13 10.52 0.62
C ASP A 129 -12.73 11.17 0.73
N ILE A 130 -11.99 11.27 -0.37
CA ILE A 130 -10.60 11.71 -0.40
C ILE A 130 -10.53 13.18 -0.80
N VAL A 131 -10.05 14.02 0.12
CA VAL A 131 -9.83 15.46 -0.12
C VAL A 131 -8.46 15.71 -0.77
N ASP A 132 -7.45 14.98 -0.32
CA ASP A 132 -6.08 15.05 -0.84
C ASP A 132 -5.56 13.60 -0.98
N PRO A 133 -5.27 13.14 -2.18
CA PRO A 133 -4.82 11.74 -2.36
C PRO A 133 -3.45 11.46 -1.73
N GLY A 134 -2.66 12.49 -1.43
CA GLY A 134 -1.29 12.32 -0.99
C GLY A 134 -0.35 11.91 -2.14
N ILE A 135 0.76 11.30 -1.79
CA ILE A 135 1.80 10.86 -2.74
C ILE A 135 1.67 9.35 -2.96
N LEU A 136 1.55 8.93 -4.22
CA LEU A 136 1.69 7.53 -4.59
C LEU A 136 3.17 7.14 -4.44
N LEU A 137 3.47 6.36 -3.39
CA LEU A 137 4.82 5.93 -3.07
C LEU A 137 5.20 4.66 -3.81
N LEU A 138 4.29 3.70 -3.93
CA LEU A 138 4.46 2.44 -4.65
C LEU A 138 3.24 2.16 -5.51
N LEU A 139 3.51 1.56 -6.66
CA LEU A 139 2.50 1.02 -7.57
C LEU A 139 2.87 -0.43 -7.88
N GLU A 140 1.89 -1.31 -7.82
CA GLU A 140 2.03 -2.71 -8.22
C GLU A 140 0.83 -3.12 -9.08
N HIS A 141 1.12 -3.72 -10.22
CA HIS A 141 0.12 -4.40 -11.04
C HIS A 141 0.04 -5.87 -10.61
N SER A 142 -1.15 -6.36 -10.39
CA SER A 142 -1.38 -7.73 -9.92
C SER A 142 -2.23 -8.52 -10.90
N VAL A 143 -2.16 -9.84 -10.81
CA VAL A 143 -3.15 -10.71 -11.44
C VAL A 143 -4.54 -10.33 -10.94
N PRO A 144 -5.60 -10.45 -11.79
CA PRO A 144 -6.95 -10.05 -11.40
C PRO A 144 -7.39 -10.74 -10.11
N LEU A 145 -7.66 -9.94 -9.07
CA LEU A 145 -8.26 -10.39 -7.82
C LEU A 145 -9.74 -10.03 -7.84
N ILE A 146 -10.59 -11.04 -7.96
CA ILE A 146 -12.05 -10.86 -7.94
C ILE A 146 -12.49 -10.77 -6.48
N ARG A 147 -12.95 -9.59 -6.08
CA ARG A 147 -13.46 -9.37 -4.72
C ARG A 147 -14.90 -9.82 -4.60
N THR A 148 -15.16 -10.52 -3.52
CA THR A 148 -16.51 -10.90 -3.09
C THR A 148 -16.68 -10.62 -1.60
N PRO A 149 -17.90 -10.45 -1.09
CA PRO A 149 -18.12 -10.25 0.35
C PRO A 149 -17.92 -11.53 1.18
N ALA A 150 -17.39 -12.61 0.57
CA ALA A 150 -17.13 -13.88 1.25
C ALA A 150 -15.70 -13.98 1.80
N THR A 151 -14.77 -13.08 1.39
CA THR A 151 -13.36 -13.17 1.73
C THR A 151 -12.82 -11.87 2.32
N ARG A 152 -11.82 -12.00 3.17
CA ARG A 152 -10.92 -10.93 3.60
C ARG A 152 -9.59 -11.13 2.89
N GLU A 153 -8.93 -10.02 2.53
CA GLU A 153 -7.63 -10.06 1.89
C GLU A 153 -6.60 -9.32 2.75
N LYS A 154 -5.54 -10.03 3.12
CA LYS A 154 -4.42 -9.44 3.87
C LYS A 154 -3.24 -9.21 2.93
N PHE A 155 -2.74 -8.00 2.92
CA PHE A 155 -1.54 -7.61 2.18
C PHE A 155 -0.43 -7.21 3.15
N CYS A 156 0.78 -7.68 2.83
CA CYS A 156 1.99 -7.34 3.57
C CYS A 156 3.07 -6.96 2.57
N PHE A 157 3.71 -5.83 2.81
CA PHE A 157 4.80 -5.30 1.99
C PHE A 157 6.02 -5.00 2.86
N VAL A 158 7.20 -5.12 2.28
CA VAL A 158 8.41 -4.48 2.83
C VAL A 158 8.88 -3.45 1.82
N VAL A 159 8.93 -2.21 2.27
CA VAL A 159 9.47 -1.08 1.51
C VAL A 159 10.89 -0.82 1.99
N THR A 160 11.84 -0.83 1.06
CA THR A 160 13.26 -0.57 1.34
C THR A 160 13.67 0.78 0.74
N PHE A 161 14.24 1.65 1.54
CA PHE A 161 14.69 3.00 1.18
C PHE A 161 16.20 3.08 0.93
#